data_575b3f0fa918b3273773f74f04ef93c3
#
_entry.id   575b3f0fa918b3273773f74f04ef93c3
#
_cell.length_a   1.000
_cell.length_b   1.000
_cell.length_c   1.000
_cell.angle_alpha   90.00
_cell.angle_beta   90.00
_cell.angle_gamma   90.00
#
_symmetry.space_group_name_H-M   'P 1'
#
loop_
_entity.id
_entity.type
_entity.pdbx_description
1 polymer ?
#
loop_
_entity_poly.entity_id
_entity_poly.type
_entity_poly.pdbx_seq_one_letter_code
_entity_poly.pdbx_strand_id
1 'polypeptide(L)'
;MMLGCFIEVFMFTGIIEEVGTVTRIEERGENRRITVTARNAPKELKTGNSIAVSGVCLTALDIKPGSFCADLAPETWARTSFSRMHEGALVNLELPMKADGRFGGHIVQGHVDGVGTLIELERIADSENWWLHIEMPSEIEKYTVYKGSISIEGISLTVAKLKGRRCTIAIIPHTVEMTNLHSLKPGDPVNLEADLIAKYVEKMMAIEPVESPLTVEELVRQGF
;
A
#
# COMPACT_ATOMS: atom_id res chain seq x y z
N MET A 1 -10.48 35.48 6.27
CA MET A 1 -9.98 34.82 5.06
C MET A 1 -9.87 33.33 5.44
N MET A 2 -10.92 32.56 5.15
CA MET A 2 -10.92 31.12 5.46
C MET A 2 -9.95 30.42 4.50
N LEU A 3 -8.84 29.92 5.01
CA LEU A 3 -8.06 28.91 4.30
C LEU A 3 -8.92 27.65 4.21
N GLY A 4 -9.48 27.40 3.04
CA GLY A 4 -10.11 26.12 2.75
C GLY A 4 -9.04 25.03 2.84
N CYS A 5 -9.15 24.17 3.84
CA CYS A 5 -8.41 22.92 3.90
C CYS A 5 -8.94 22.05 2.74
N PHE A 6 -8.29 22.12 1.59
CA PHE A 6 -8.50 21.13 0.53
C PHE A 6 -7.88 19.83 1.06
N ILE A 7 -8.72 18.90 1.45
CA ILE A 7 -8.30 17.52 1.62
C ILE A 7 -8.10 16.99 0.19
N GLU A 8 -6.88 17.10 -0.31
CA GLU A 8 -6.50 16.40 -1.55
C GLU A 8 -6.49 14.91 -1.22
N VAL A 9 -7.44 14.17 -1.78
CA VAL A 9 -7.44 12.71 -1.72
C VAL A 9 -6.44 12.24 -2.78
N PHE A 10 -5.27 11.85 -2.35
CA PHE A 10 -4.27 11.23 -3.22
C PHE A 10 -4.61 9.75 -3.38
N MET A 11 -4.55 9.26 -4.61
CA MET A 11 -4.80 7.87 -4.97
C MET A 11 -3.63 7.37 -5.81
N PHE A 12 -3.21 6.15 -5.52
CA PHE A 12 -2.21 5.41 -6.28
C PHE A 12 -2.87 4.23 -6.98
N THR A 13 -2.15 3.61 -7.87
CA THR A 13 -2.64 2.47 -8.66
C THR A 13 -1.91 1.17 -8.36
N GLY A 14 -0.79 1.26 -7.65
CA GLY A 14 0.10 0.14 -7.39
C GLY A 14 0.98 -0.22 -8.61
N ILE A 15 1.14 0.72 -9.53
CA ILE A 15 2.07 0.59 -10.65
C ILE A 15 3.33 1.37 -10.30
N ILE A 16 4.39 0.63 -9.98
CA ILE A 16 5.66 1.24 -9.57
C ILE A 16 6.31 1.96 -10.75
N GLU A 17 6.67 3.21 -10.53
CA GLU A 17 7.29 4.05 -11.56
C GLU A 17 8.82 4.03 -11.48
N GLU A 18 9.37 3.86 -10.29
CA GLU A 18 10.80 3.90 -10.05
C GLU A 18 11.17 3.18 -8.75
N VAL A 19 12.39 2.64 -8.67
CA VAL A 19 13.00 2.18 -7.42
C VAL A 19 13.97 3.24 -6.92
N GLY A 20 13.72 3.75 -5.72
CA GLY A 20 14.61 4.67 -5.02
C GLY A 20 15.50 3.94 -4.01
N THR A 21 16.46 4.66 -3.46
CA THR A 21 17.35 4.17 -2.40
C THR A 21 17.26 5.08 -1.17
N VAL A 22 17.04 4.52 -0.01
CA VAL A 22 17.13 5.24 1.26
C VAL A 22 18.60 5.52 1.56
N THR A 23 18.99 6.78 1.54
CA THR A 23 20.39 7.17 1.74
C THR A 23 20.67 7.70 3.14
N ARG A 24 19.64 8.06 3.90
CA ARG A 24 19.78 8.57 5.26
C ARG A 24 18.51 8.33 6.07
N ILE A 25 18.70 8.02 7.35
CA ILE A 25 17.64 7.91 8.35
C ILE A 25 18.07 8.73 9.57
N GLU A 26 17.24 9.71 9.95
CA GLU A 26 17.55 10.63 11.05
C GLU A 26 16.40 10.64 12.08
N GLU A 27 16.74 10.68 13.36
CA GLU A 27 15.77 10.94 14.40
C GLU A 27 15.47 12.45 14.47
N ARG A 28 14.16 12.80 14.53
CA ARG A 28 13.67 14.17 14.63
C ARG A 28 12.60 14.27 15.70
N GLY A 29 13.03 14.42 16.95
CA GLY A 29 12.15 14.33 18.11
C GLY A 29 11.57 12.91 18.21
N GLU A 30 10.23 12.79 18.19
CA GLU A 30 9.55 11.49 18.16
C GLU A 30 9.45 10.90 16.75
N ASN A 31 9.63 11.71 15.71
CA ASN A 31 9.55 11.29 14.30
C ASN A 31 10.90 10.81 13.79
N ARG A 32 10.86 10.13 12.66
CA ARG A 32 12.05 9.81 11.86
C ARG A 32 11.94 10.45 10.50
N ARG A 33 13.06 10.98 10.01
CA ARG A 33 13.19 11.48 8.65
C ARG A 33 13.98 10.52 7.81
N ILE A 34 13.43 10.15 6.67
CA ILE A 34 14.19 9.42 5.63
C ILE A 34 14.55 10.38 4.50
N THR A 35 15.73 10.15 3.90
CA THR A 35 16.10 10.75 2.62
C THR A 35 16.16 9.65 1.59
N VAL A 36 15.42 9.83 0.50
CA VAL A 36 15.35 8.88 -0.62
C VAL A 36 15.97 9.53 -1.85
N THR A 37 16.92 8.85 -2.49
CA THR A 37 17.45 9.22 -3.79
C THR A 37 16.70 8.48 -4.89
N ALA A 38 16.33 9.21 -5.94
CA ALA A 38 15.60 8.70 -7.09
C ALA A 38 15.87 9.56 -8.31
N ARG A 39 15.75 8.99 -9.50
CA ARG A 39 16.09 9.68 -10.75
C ARG A 39 14.99 10.59 -11.26
N ASN A 40 13.74 10.14 -11.18
CA ASN A 40 12.60 10.77 -11.83
C ASN A 40 11.62 11.41 -10.84
N ALA A 41 11.20 10.71 -9.80
CA ALA A 41 10.21 11.20 -8.83
C ALA A 41 10.52 12.61 -8.30
N PRO A 42 11.77 12.98 -7.92
CA PRO A 42 12.06 14.32 -7.43
C PRO A 42 11.87 15.44 -8.46
N LYS A 43 11.81 15.13 -9.75
CA LYS A 43 11.59 16.13 -10.81
C LYS A 43 10.13 16.58 -10.91
N GLU A 44 9.20 15.70 -10.53
CA GLU A 44 7.75 15.95 -10.60
C GLU A 44 7.18 16.37 -9.26
N LEU A 45 7.86 16.04 -8.14
CA LEU A 45 7.42 16.36 -6.78
C LEU A 45 7.55 17.86 -6.47
N LYS A 46 6.64 18.34 -5.65
CA LYS A 46 6.73 19.61 -4.94
C LYS A 46 6.61 19.35 -3.44
N THR A 47 7.22 20.21 -2.63
CA THR A 47 7.08 20.12 -1.17
C THR A 47 5.61 20.11 -0.78
N GLY A 48 5.21 19.14 0.02
CA GLY A 48 3.82 18.90 0.43
C GLY A 48 3.06 17.91 -0.46
N ASN A 49 3.59 17.49 -1.62
CA ASN A 49 2.95 16.45 -2.40
C ASN A 49 3.05 15.09 -1.70
N SER A 50 2.09 14.23 -1.94
CA SER A 50 2.16 12.82 -1.55
C SER A 50 3.03 12.03 -2.53
N ILE A 51 3.65 10.97 -2.03
CA ILE A 51 4.34 9.93 -2.78
C ILE A 51 4.17 8.61 -2.03
N ALA A 52 3.90 7.53 -2.74
CA ALA A 52 3.95 6.20 -2.15
C ALA A 52 5.40 5.71 -2.13
N VAL A 53 5.88 5.32 -0.95
CA VAL A 53 7.20 4.71 -0.71
C VAL A 53 6.97 3.30 -0.20
N SER A 54 7.29 2.29 -1.01
CA SER A 54 6.97 0.88 -0.72
C SER A 54 5.52 0.70 -0.21
N GLY A 55 4.56 1.38 -0.85
CA GLY A 55 3.14 1.34 -0.52
C GLY A 55 2.73 2.17 0.70
N VAL A 56 3.61 2.97 1.27
CA VAL A 56 3.28 3.91 2.35
C VAL A 56 3.14 5.31 1.78
N CYS A 57 1.98 5.94 1.92
CA CYS A 57 1.74 7.33 1.53
C CYS A 57 2.49 8.27 2.47
N LEU A 58 3.46 8.99 1.94
CA LEU A 58 4.27 9.96 2.68
C LEU A 58 4.18 11.34 2.03
N THR A 59 4.41 12.38 2.84
CA THR A 59 4.53 13.76 2.35
C THR A 59 5.97 14.05 1.97
N ALA A 60 6.20 14.41 0.72
CA ALA A 60 7.52 14.79 0.22
C ALA A 60 7.93 16.18 0.75
N LEU A 61 9.13 16.25 1.30
CA LEU A 61 9.75 17.43 1.89
C LEU A 61 11.16 17.61 1.34
N ASP A 62 11.73 18.80 1.52
CA ASP A 62 13.14 19.12 1.23
C ASP A 62 13.64 18.52 -0.11
N ILE A 63 12.87 18.75 -1.17
CA ILE A 63 13.14 18.19 -2.51
C ILE A 63 14.39 18.87 -3.08
N LYS A 64 15.32 18.04 -3.54
CA LYS A 64 16.55 18.44 -4.21
C LYS A 64 16.69 17.70 -5.55
N PRO A 65 17.57 18.13 -6.45
CA PRO A 65 17.89 17.36 -7.65
C PRO A 65 18.33 15.93 -7.25
N GLY A 66 17.53 14.93 -7.64
CA GLY A 66 17.81 13.52 -7.39
C GLY A 66 17.46 12.99 -6.00
N SER A 67 16.79 13.77 -5.13
CA SER A 67 16.36 13.28 -3.80
C SER A 67 15.20 14.05 -3.22
N PHE A 68 14.52 13.45 -2.27
CA PHE A 68 13.51 14.08 -1.40
C PHE A 68 13.63 13.50 0.01
N CYS A 69 13.04 14.21 0.97
CA CYS A 69 12.88 13.73 2.33
C CYS A 69 11.41 13.44 2.62
N ALA A 70 11.16 12.60 3.61
CA ALA A 70 9.84 12.41 4.19
C ALA A 70 9.96 12.17 5.70
N ASP A 71 9.03 12.74 6.46
CA ASP A 71 8.93 12.51 7.90
C ASP A 71 7.93 11.39 8.18
N LEU A 72 8.32 10.45 9.02
CA LEU A 72 7.52 9.32 9.45
C LEU A 72 7.14 9.50 10.91
N ALA A 73 5.85 9.49 11.18
CA ALA A 73 5.33 9.42 12.53
C ALA A 73 5.73 8.09 13.20
N PRO A 74 5.80 8.05 14.54
CA PRO A 74 6.16 6.82 15.27
C PRO A 74 5.29 5.62 14.90
N GLU A 75 3.98 5.83 14.70
CA GLU A 75 3.05 4.78 14.30
C GLU A 75 3.36 4.26 12.89
N THR A 76 3.61 5.14 11.91
CA THR A 76 4.00 4.74 10.55
C THR A 76 5.27 3.91 10.57
N TRP A 77 6.27 4.34 11.34
CA TRP A 77 7.51 3.59 11.51
C TRP A 77 7.28 2.20 12.11
N ALA A 78 6.49 2.10 13.18
CA ALA A 78 6.27 0.87 13.92
C ALA A 78 5.36 -0.14 13.19
N ARG A 79 4.37 0.36 12.43
CA ARG A 79 3.34 -0.46 11.77
C ARG A 79 3.64 -0.82 10.32
N THR A 80 4.80 -0.46 9.81
CA THR A 80 5.21 -0.76 8.43
C THR A 80 6.54 -1.51 8.41
N SER A 81 6.93 -2.04 7.24
CA SER A 81 8.25 -2.64 7.01
C SER A 81 9.40 -1.68 7.33
N PHE A 82 9.10 -0.39 7.45
CA PHE A 82 10.09 0.66 7.78
C PHE A 82 10.74 0.48 9.15
N SER A 83 10.10 -0.23 10.09
CA SER A 83 10.72 -0.58 11.37
C SER A 83 12.05 -1.33 11.24
N ARG A 84 12.30 -1.99 10.11
CA ARG A 84 13.54 -2.69 9.76
C ARG A 84 14.30 -2.03 8.61
N MET A 85 13.88 -0.83 8.17
CA MET A 85 14.54 -0.09 7.12
C MET A 85 15.96 0.33 7.56
N HIS A 86 16.89 0.31 6.63
CA HIS A 86 18.28 0.74 6.83
C HIS A 86 18.73 1.62 5.65
N GLU A 87 19.80 2.34 5.84
CA GLU A 87 20.47 3.06 4.76
C GLU A 87 20.98 2.06 3.72
N GLY A 88 20.76 2.36 2.44
CA GLY A 88 20.98 1.46 1.32
C GLY A 88 19.78 0.59 0.93
N ALA A 89 18.68 0.59 1.71
CA ALA A 89 17.47 -0.14 1.35
C ALA A 89 16.84 0.42 0.07
N LEU A 90 16.38 -0.47 -0.80
CA LEU A 90 15.61 -0.14 -2.00
C LEU A 90 14.13 0.00 -1.66
N VAL A 91 13.48 1.02 -2.21
CA VAL A 91 12.06 1.31 -2.00
C VAL A 91 11.35 1.55 -3.32
N ASN A 92 10.17 1.00 -3.46
CA ASN A 92 9.30 1.28 -4.61
C ASN A 92 8.71 2.67 -4.50
N LEU A 93 8.66 3.39 -5.60
CA LEU A 93 8.12 4.75 -5.66
C LEU A 93 6.99 4.82 -6.69
N GLU A 94 5.89 5.45 -6.30
CA GLU A 94 4.78 5.80 -7.18
C GLU A 94 4.28 7.20 -6.82
N LEU A 95 4.12 8.05 -7.85
CA LEU A 95 3.49 9.36 -7.71
C LEU A 95 1.96 9.22 -7.68
N PRO A 96 1.22 10.15 -7.07
CA PRO A 96 -0.23 10.15 -7.13
C PRO A 96 -0.72 10.13 -8.58
N MET A 97 -1.74 9.31 -8.84
CA MET A 97 -2.36 9.21 -10.16
C MET A 97 -2.87 10.58 -10.60
N LYS A 98 -2.52 10.99 -11.83
CA LYS A 98 -3.06 12.21 -12.44
C LYS A 98 -4.55 12.02 -12.75
N ALA A 99 -5.34 13.12 -12.69
CA ALA A 99 -6.79 13.07 -12.92
C ALA A 99 -7.18 12.54 -14.32
N ASP A 100 -6.31 12.70 -15.30
CA ASP A 100 -6.43 12.18 -16.66
C ASP A 100 -5.56 10.92 -16.91
N GLY A 101 -4.97 10.38 -15.83
CA GLY A 101 -4.12 9.20 -15.86
C GLY A 101 -4.89 7.91 -16.12
N ARG A 102 -4.17 6.86 -16.56
CA ARG A 102 -4.75 5.52 -16.69
C ARG A 102 -4.73 4.79 -15.36
N PHE A 103 -5.82 4.12 -15.06
CA PHE A 103 -5.93 3.24 -13.91
C PHE A 103 -5.41 1.84 -14.27
N GLY A 104 -4.12 1.61 -14.06
CA GLY A 104 -3.43 0.40 -14.53
C GLY A 104 -3.45 -0.78 -13.56
N GLY A 105 -3.70 -0.55 -12.27
CA GLY A 105 -3.74 -1.57 -11.22
C GLY A 105 -5.08 -1.63 -10.50
N HIS A 106 -5.10 -1.40 -9.17
CA HIS A 106 -6.31 -1.27 -8.36
C HIS A 106 -6.22 -0.04 -7.46
N ILE A 107 -7.26 0.27 -6.70
CA ILE A 107 -7.27 1.43 -5.80
C ILE A 107 -6.29 1.15 -4.64
N VAL A 108 -5.19 1.88 -4.64
CA VAL A 108 -4.17 1.86 -3.57
C VAL A 108 -4.13 3.23 -2.93
N GLN A 109 -4.29 3.27 -1.61
CA GLN A 109 -4.30 4.53 -0.86
C GLN A 109 -2.91 4.89 -0.30
N GLY A 110 -2.04 3.88 -0.18
CA GLY A 110 -0.79 3.99 0.57
C GLY A 110 -1.00 3.87 2.07
N HIS A 111 -2.11 3.30 2.49
CA HIS A 111 -2.47 3.09 3.90
C HIS A 111 -2.30 1.61 4.25
N VAL A 112 -1.08 1.27 4.63
CA VAL A 112 -0.69 -0.09 4.97
C VAL A 112 -1.56 -0.66 6.09
N ASP A 113 -2.21 -1.80 5.83
CA ASP A 113 -3.07 -2.49 6.80
C ASP A 113 -2.27 -3.37 7.76
N GLY A 114 -1.12 -3.84 7.31
CA GLY A 114 -0.24 -4.68 8.12
C GLY A 114 1.04 -5.05 7.39
N VAL A 115 1.90 -5.73 8.13
CA VAL A 115 3.18 -6.21 7.63
C VAL A 115 3.14 -7.72 7.48
N GLY A 116 3.32 -8.19 6.26
CA GLY A 116 3.53 -9.60 5.96
C GLY A 116 5.00 -9.99 6.03
N THR A 117 5.27 -11.26 5.81
CA THR A 117 6.63 -11.79 5.73
C THR A 117 6.84 -12.45 4.37
N LEU A 118 7.90 -12.08 3.68
CA LEU A 118 8.33 -12.79 2.48
C LEU A 118 8.77 -14.21 2.89
N ILE A 119 8.06 -15.21 2.38
CA ILE A 119 8.45 -16.60 2.58
C ILE A 119 9.53 -16.96 1.55
N GLU A 120 9.25 -16.70 0.28
CA GLU A 120 10.13 -17.07 -0.83
C GLU A 120 9.76 -16.31 -2.10
N LEU A 121 10.77 -16.00 -2.91
CA LEU A 121 10.64 -15.58 -4.30
C LEU A 121 11.43 -16.57 -5.15
N GLU A 122 10.75 -17.50 -5.83
CA GLU A 122 11.36 -18.60 -6.56
C GLU A 122 10.97 -18.61 -8.04
N ARG A 123 11.87 -19.07 -8.90
CA ARG A 123 11.54 -19.26 -10.32
C ARG A 123 10.57 -20.41 -10.50
N ILE A 124 9.60 -20.22 -11.39
CA ILE A 124 8.69 -21.28 -11.81
C ILE A 124 9.47 -22.22 -12.76
N ALA A 125 9.42 -23.52 -12.50
CA ALA A 125 10.09 -24.52 -13.36
C ALA A 125 9.62 -24.37 -14.83
N ASP A 126 10.56 -24.43 -15.76
CA ASP A 126 10.33 -24.31 -17.21
C ASP A 126 9.67 -22.99 -17.63
N SER A 127 9.83 -21.90 -16.84
CA SER A 127 9.26 -20.58 -17.09
C SER A 127 10.26 -19.47 -16.74
N GLU A 128 10.10 -18.30 -17.35
CA GLU A 128 10.81 -17.10 -16.93
C GLU A 128 10.15 -16.41 -15.73
N ASN A 129 8.93 -16.80 -15.36
CA ASN A 129 8.16 -16.20 -14.30
C ASN A 129 8.59 -16.70 -12.91
N TRP A 130 8.05 -16.06 -11.88
CA TRP A 130 8.37 -16.30 -10.48
C TRP A 130 7.12 -16.55 -9.66
N TRP A 131 7.25 -17.35 -8.60
CA TRP A 131 6.29 -17.40 -7.51
C TRP A 131 6.78 -16.52 -6.37
N LEU A 132 5.94 -15.58 -5.95
CA LEU A 132 6.11 -14.80 -4.73
C LEU A 132 5.18 -15.37 -3.68
N HIS A 133 5.74 -15.82 -2.57
CA HIS A 133 5.03 -16.39 -1.43
C HIS A 133 5.11 -15.47 -0.23
N ILE A 134 3.97 -15.04 0.28
CA ILE A 134 3.86 -14.12 1.43
C ILE A 134 3.02 -14.78 2.51
N GLU A 135 3.48 -14.73 3.75
CA GLU A 135 2.67 -14.97 4.93
C GLU A 135 2.02 -13.65 5.35
N MET A 136 0.69 -13.63 5.36
CA MET A 136 -0.09 -12.44 5.74
C MET A 136 -0.50 -12.50 7.21
N PRO A 137 -0.66 -11.36 7.90
CA PRO A 137 -1.35 -11.30 9.18
C PRO A 137 -2.84 -11.61 9.01
N SER A 138 -3.50 -12.05 10.08
CA SER A 138 -4.92 -12.45 10.08
C SER A 138 -5.86 -11.33 9.64
N GLU A 139 -5.50 -10.09 9.93
CA GLU A 139 -6.27 -8.90 9.63
C GLU A 139 -6.40 -8.65 8.11
N ILE A 140 -5.43 -9.13 7.34
CA ILE A 140 -5.41 -8.98 5.87
C ILE A 140 -5.99 -10.22 5.19
N GLU A 141 -5.82 -11.42 5.77
CA GLU A 141 -6.33 -12.67 5.22
C GLU A 141 -7.81 -12.56 4.84
N LYS A 142 -8.64 -12.01 5.74
CA LYS A 142 -10.10 -11.90 5.55
C LYS A 142 -10.52 -11.04 4.35
N TYR A 143 -9.67 -10.12 3.90
CA TYR A 143 -9.92 -9.26 2.74
C TYR A 143 -9.30 -9.80 1.45
N THR A 144 -8.43 -10.80 1.58
CA THR A 144 -7.72 -11.36 0.43
C THR A 144 -8.51 -12.48 -0.20
N VAL A 145 -8.80 -12.38 -1.49
CA VAL A 145 -9.56 -13.40 -2.22
C VAL A 145 -8.78 -13.95 -3.41
N TYR A 146 -9.01 -15.21 -3.76
CA TYR A 146 -8.44 -15.81 -4.97
C TYR A 146 -8.84 -15.01 -6.21
N LYS A 147 -7.86 -14.66 -7.05
CA LYS A 147 -8.01 -13.78 -8.23
C LYS A 147 -8.37 -12.32 -7.90
N GLY A 148 -8.40 -11.93 -6.64
CA GLY A 148 -8.49 -10.54 -6.23
C GLY A 148 -7.14 -9.83 -6.29
N SER A 149 -7.16 -8.53 -6.02
CA SER A 149 -6.00 -7.67 -5.94
C SER A 149 -5.51 -7.54 -4.50
N ILE A 150 -4.20 -7.37 -4.35
CA ILE A 150 -3.54 -7.00 -3.11
C ILE A 150 -2.35 -6.11 -3.45
N SER A 151 -2.08 -5.11 -2.64
CA SER A 151 -0.86 -4.31 -2.74
C SER A 151 0.22 -4.91 -1.82
N ILE A 152 1.38 -5.24 -2.39
CA ILE A 152 2.56 -5.74 -1.67
C ILE A 152 3.72 -4.80 -1.99
N GLU A 153 4.30 -4.15 -0.97
CA GLU A 153 5.34 -3.12 -1.16
C GLU A 153 4.90 -2.03 -2.16
N GLY A 154 3.59 -1.71 -2.19
CA GLY A 154 2.99 -0.78 -3.12
C GLY A 154 2.70 -1.34 -4.51
N ILE A 155 3.05 -2.59 -4.80
CA ILE A 155 2.85 -3.22 -6.11
C ILE A 155 1.45 -3.83 -6.17
N SER A 156 0.64 -3.44 -7.14
CA SER A 156 -0.67 -4.06 -7.43
C SER A 156 -0.48 -5.46 -8.01
N LEU A 157 -0.90 -6.48 -7.28
CA LEU A 157 -0.67 -7.87 -7.65
C LEU A 157 -1.96 -8.68 -7.57
N THR A 158 -2.07 -9.71 -8.44
CA THR A 158 -3.21 -10.62 -8.46
C THR A 158 -2.89 -11.91 -7.70
N VAL A 159 -3.75 -12.26 -6.76
CA VAL A 159 -3.65 -13.50 -5.97
C VAL A 159 -3.85 -14.72 -6.86
N ALA A 160 -2.80 -15.51 -7.07
CA ALA A 160 -2.82 -16.72 -7.88
C ALA A 160 -3.21 -17.97 -7.08
N LYS A 161 -2.83 -18.05 -5.79
CA LYS A 161 -3.23 -19.11 -4.86
C LYS A 161 -3.37 -18.54 -3.47
N LEU A 162 -4.32 -19.08 -2.69
CA LEU A 162 -4.55 -18.69 -1.31
C LEU A 162 -4.76 -19.95 -0.48
N LYS A 163 -4.00 -20.10 0.62
CA LYS A 163 -4.13 -21.20 1.56
C LYS A 163 -3.94 -20.66 2.98
N GLY A 164 -5.05 -20.41 3.67
CA GLY A 164 -5.03 -19.68 4.94
C GLY A 164 -4.27 -18.36 4.74
N ARG A 165 -3.39 -18.03 5.64
CA ARG A 165 -2.61 -16.79 5.59
C ARG A 165 -1.51 -16.78 4.53
N ARG A 166 -1.28 -17.87 3.81
CA ARG A 166 -0.27 -17.92 2.74
C ARG A 166 -0.88 -17.50 1.41
N CYS A 167 -0.42 -16.36 0.91
CA CYS A 167 -0.74 -15.81 -0.39
C CYS A 167 0.39 -16.14 -1.37
N THR A 168 0.04 -16.57 -2.61
CA THR A 168 1.00 -16.83 -3.68
C THR A 168 0.60 -16.04 -4.92
N ILE A 169 1.55 -15.34 -5.49
CA ILE A 169 1.39 -14.48 -6.66
C ILE A 169 2.34 -14.95 -7.77
N ALA A 170 1.87 -14.95 -9.02
CA ALA A 170 2.72 -15.16 -10.18
C ALA A 170 3.28 -13.80 -10.63
N ILE A 171 4.60 -13.68 -10.67
CA ILE A 171 5.31 -12.44 -11.02
C ILE A 171 6.06 -12.65 -12.32
N ILE A 172 5.93 -11.68 -13.24
CA ILE A 172 6.69 -11.68 -14.51
C ILE A 172 8.11 -11.09 -14.27
N PRO A 173 9.11 -11.42 -15.09
CA PRO A 173 10.48 -10.93 -14.94
C PRO A 173 10.55 -9.41 -14.80
N HIS A 174 9.84 -8.69 -15.65
CA HIS A 174 9.79 -7.22 -15.63
C HIS A 174 9.40 -6.65 -14.25
N THR A 175 8.41 -7.23 -13.59
CA THR A 175 8.00 -6.78 -12.24
C THR A 175 9.08 -7.04 -11.20
N VAL A 176 9.78 -8.17 -11.27
CA VAL A 176 10.91 -8.45 -10.36
C VAL A 176 12.03 -7.43 -10.57
N GLU A 177 12.39 -7.14 -11.82
CA GLU A 177 13.49 -6.24 -12.18
C GLU A 177 13.19 -4.77 -11.87
N MET A 178 11.95 -4.33 -12.06
CA MET A 178 11.54 -2.93 -11.93
C MET A 178 11.03 -2.56 -10.54
N THR A 179 11.10 -3.48 -9.57
CA THR A 179 10.65 -3.23 -8.19
C THR A 179 11.71 -3.69 -7.18
N ASN A 180 11.52 -3.32 -5.91
CA ASN A 180 12.42 -3.73 -4.84
C ASN A 180 12.38 -5.24 -4.53
N LEU A 181 11.48 -6.02 -5.15
CA LEU A 181 11.33 -7.46 -4.92
C LEU A 181 12.64 -8.22 -5.12
N HIS A 182 13.47 -7.81 -6.10
CA HIS A 182 14.76 -8.45 -6.37
C HIS A 182 15.77 -8.34 -5.24
N SER A 183 15.60 -7.39 -4.33
CA SER A 183 16.49 -7.14 -3.20
C SER A 183 16.03 -7.81 -1.89
N LEU A 184 14.77 -8.23 -1.83
CA LEU A 184 14.19 -8.84 -0.63
C LEU A 184 14.66 -10.29 -0.46
N LYS A 185 14.71 -10.73 0.80
CA LYS A 185 15.13 -12.08 1.18
C LYS A 185 14.03 -12.77 1.99
N PRO A 186 13.99 -14.11 2.00
CA PRO A 186 13.10 -14.85 2.90
C PRO A 186 13.26 -14.37 4.36
N GLY A 187 12.14 -14.06 5.00
CA GLY A 187 12.06 -13.49 6.35
C GLY A 187 11.94 -11.96 6.37
N ASP A 188 12.13 -11.27 5.26
CA ASP A 188 11.98 -9.81 5.22
C ASP A 188 10.51 -9.42 5.38
N PRO A 189 10.24 -8.32 6.11
CA PRO A 189 8.91 -7.76 6.24
C PRO A 189 8.52 -7.05 4.93
N VAL A 190 7.25 -7.15 4.55
CA VAL A 190 6.66 -6.47 3.40
C VAL A 190 5.39 -5.73 3.79
N ASN A 191 5.22 -4.52 3.32
CA ASN A 191 3.99 -3.74 3.51
C ASN A 191 2.85 -4.37 2.72
N LEU A 192 1.70 -4.53 3.35
CA LEU A 192 0.50 -5.07 2.73
C LEU A 192 -0.65 -4.08 2.87
N GLU A 193 -1.36 -3.83 1.76
CA GLU A 193 -2.62 -3.12 1.75
C GLU A 193 -3.66 -3.98 1.03
N ALA A 194 -4.77 -4.27 1.71
CA ALA A 194 -5.90 -5.01 1.15
C ALA A 194 -6.69 -4.09 0.21
N ASP A 195 -7.36 -4.69 -0.77
CA ASP A 195 -8.23 -3.94 -1.67
C ASP A 195 -9.30 -3.17 -0.87
N LEU A 196 -9.35 -1.87 -1.09
CA LEU A 196 -10.25 -0.95 -0.39
C LEU A 196 -11.72 -1.36 -0.53
N ILE A 197 -12.11 -1.94 -1.67
CA ILE A 197 -13.49 -2.40 -1.91
C ILE A 197 -13.87 -3.47 -0.90
N ALA A 198 -12.99 -4.41 -0.57
CA ALA A 198 -13.27 -5.45 0.41
C ALA A 198 -13.56 -4.88 1.81
N LYS A 199 -12.86 -3.83 2.22
CA LYS A 199 -13.09 -3.13 3.50
C LYS A 199 -14.44 -2.43 3.53
N TYR A 200 -14.84 -1.77 2.43
CA TYR A 200 -16.16 -1.14 2.35
C TYR A 200 -17.29 -2.16 2.32
N VAL A 201 -17.13 -3.27 1.60
CA VAL A 201 -18.12 -4.36 1.59
C VAL A 201 -18.32 -4.91 3.01
N GLU A 202 -17.24 -5.22 3.74
CA GLU A 202 -17.34 -5.66 5.14
C GLU A 202 -18.11 -4.64 6.00
N LYS A 203 -17.74 -3.36 5.89
CA LYS A 203 -18.40 -2.30 6.66
C LYS A 203 -19.89 -2.19 6.35
N MET A 204 -20.27 -2.33 5.09
CA MET A 204 -21.67 -2.27 4.67
C MET A 204 -22.46 -3.50 5.13
N MET A 205 -21.84 -4.68 5.11
CA MET A 205 -22.48 -5.91 5.59
C MET A 205 -22.61 -5.97 7.12
N ALA A 206 -21.76 -5.26 7.85
CA ALA A 206 -21.82 -5.17 9.30
C ALA A 206 -22.85 -4.15 9.83
N ILE A 207 -23.55 -3.41 8.94
CA ILE A 207 -24.64 -2.53 9.34
C ILE A 207 -25.85 -3.42 9.65
N GLU A 208 -26.17 -3.55 10.93
CA GLU A 208 -27.43 -4.19 11.33
C GLU A 208 -28.61 -3.44 10.70
N PRO A 209 -29.65 -4.16 10.21
CA PRO A 209 -30.85 -3.51 9.73
C PRO A 209 -31.38 -2.65 10.88
N VAL A 210 -31.55 -1.35 10.64
CA VAL A 210 -32.28 -0.51 11.58
C VAL A 210 -33.67 -1.13 11.66
N GLU A 211 -34.04 -1.73 12.81
CA GLU A 211 -35.39 -2.20 13.04
C GLU A 211 -36.33 -1.02 12.78
N SER A 212 -37.12 -1.12 11.74
CA SER A 212 -38.13 -0.09 11.46
C SER A 212 -39.03 -0.01 12.68
N PRO A 213 -39.19 1.16 13.31
CA PRO A 213 -40.15 1.32 14.41
C PRO A 213 -41.59 1.13 13.93
N LEU A 214 -41.81 1.03 12.63
CA LEU A 214 -43.12 0.77 12.00
C LEU A 214 -43.37 -0.75 11.97
N THR A 215 -43.92 -1.27 13.04
CA THR A 215 -44.54 -2.62 13.06
C THR A 215 -45.97 -2.54 12.52
N VAL A 216 -46.48 -3.67 12.04
CA VAL A 216 -47.90 -3.76 11.62
C VAL A 216 -48.84 -3.33 12.75
N GLU A 217 -48.49 -3.66 14.00
CA GLU A 217 -49.25 -3.27 15.20
C GLU A 217 -49.23 -1.75 15.41
N GLU A 218 -48.12 -1.09 15.16
CA GLU A 218 -47.98 0.35 15.27
C GLU A 218 -48.80 1.07 14.16
N LEU A 219 -48.79 0.55 12.95
CA LEU A 219 -49.62 1.07 11.84
C LEU A 219 -51.09 0.93 12.13
N VAL A 220 -51.53 -0.24 12.60
CA VAL A 220 -52.92 -0.47 13.01
C VAL A 220 -53.31 0.45 14.17
N ARG A 221 -52.44 0.69 15.14
CA ARG A 221 -52.66 1.63 16.26
C ARG A 221 -52.82 3.07 15.79
N GLN A 222 -52.15 3.44 14.70
CA GLN A 222 -52.24 4.77 14.07
C GLN A 222 -53.41 4.90 13.08
N GLY A 223 -54.19 3.83 12.85
CA GLY A 223 -55.41 3.86 12.04
C GLY A 223 -55.18 3.55 10.55
N PHE A 224 -54.08 2.91 10.20
CA PHE A 224 -53.81 2.38 8.84
C PHE A 224 -54.15 0.91 8.73
#